data_e9983be9da6c5aeadb42aac95a6db028
#
_entry.id   e9983be9da6c5aeadb42aac95a6db028
#
_cell.length_a   1.000
_cell.length_b   1.000
_cell.length_c   1.000
_cell.angle_alpha   90.00
_cell.angle_beta   90.00
_cell.angle_gamma   90.00
#
_symmetry.space_group_name_H-M   'P 1'
#
loop_
_entity.id
_entity.type
_entity.pdbx_description
1 polymer ?
#
loop_
_entity_poly.entity_id
_entity_poly.type
_entity_poly.pdbx_seq_one_letter_code
_entity_poly.pdbx_strand_id
1 'polypeptide(L)'
;MSNQWNIKKDLILVAFLGLFLELALIRWLPGNILSLAYFSNIVLISSFMGLGLGFLSFKKERDLFKYFPIALVGLLGLSILFRYIDPIIPNLENELIWSFYHGNAFELPRIRMGIIPVLSITFFLNAALFVLIGQKIAELM
;
A
#
# COMPACT_ATOMS: atom_id res chain seq x y z
N MET A 1 -13.16 -12.69 -33.53
CA MET A 1 -11.71 -12.80 -33.26
C MET A 1 -11.10 -11.53 -32.64
N SER A 2 -11.52 -10.34 -33.00
CA SER A 2 -10.98 -9.07 -32.45
C SER A 2 -11.24 -8.86 -30.95
N ASN A 3 -12.38 -9.30 -30.43
CA ASN A 3 -12.77 -9.05 -29.04
C ASN A 3 -11.92 -9.86 -28.02
N GLN A 4 -11.56 -11.09 -28.34
CA GLN A 4 -10.71 -11.92 -27.47
C GLN A 4 -9.26 -11.41 -27.36
N TRP A 5 -8.76 -10.79 -28.42
CA TRP A 5 -7.43 -10.17 -28.42
C TRP A 5 -7.36 -8.95 -27.52
N ASN A 6 -8.41 -8.16 -27.47
CA ASN A 6 -8.49 -6.99 -26.62
C ASN A 6 -8.56 -7.39 -25.12
N ILE A 7 -9.38 -8.38 -24.79
CA ILE A 7 -9.49 -8.89 -23.40
C ILE A 7 -8.13 -9.42 -22.90
N LYS A 8 -7.41 -10.19 -23.73
CA LYS A 8 -6.07 -10.69 -23.34
C LYS A 8 -5.06 -9.57 -23.12
N LYS A 9 -5.08 -8.53 -23.95
CA LYS A 9 -4.23 -7.35 -23.78
C LYS A 9 -4.56 -6.59 -22.49
N ASP A 10 -5.84 -6.39 -22.22
CA ASP A 10 -6.30 -5.70 -21.01
C ASP A 10 -5.92 -6.50 -19.75
N LEU A 11 -6.06 -7.82 -19.79
CA LEU A 11 -5.64 -8.71 -18.70
C LEU A 11 -4.13 -8.58 -18.43
N ILE A 12 -3.31 -8.62 -19.48
CA ILE A 12 -1.84 -8.48 -19.35
C ILE A 12 -1.49 -7.10 -18.79
N LEU A 13 -2.14 -6.04 -19.27
CA LEU A 13 -1.89 -4.67 -18.81
C LEU A 13 -2.26 -4.49 -17.33
N VAL A 14 -3.42 -5.00 -16.90
CA VAL A 14 -3.85 -4.91 -15.50
C VAL A 14 -2.97 -5.76 -14.59
N ALA A 15 -2.56 -6.97 -15.02
CA ALA A 15 -1.64 -7.80 -14.26
C ALA A 15 -0.25 -7.13 -14.14
N PHE A 16 0.25 -6.55 -15.22
CA PHE A 16 1.52 -5.80 -15.21
C PHE A 16 1.42 -4.56 -14.31
N LEU A 17 0.31 -3.82 -14.37
CA LEU A 17 0.06 -2.68 -13.50
C LEU A 17 0.07 -3.11 -12.02
N GLY A 18 -0.55 -4.24 -11.69
CA GLY A 18 -0.58 -4.79 -10.34
C GLY A 18 0.83 -5.09 -9.83
N LEU A 19 1.64 -5.83 -10.60
CA LEU A 19 3.02 -6.16 -10.25
C LEU A 19 3.90 -4.91 -10.14
N PHE A 20 3.79 -4.00 -11.09
CA PHE A 20 4.54 -2.74 -11.07
C PHE A 20 4.22 -1.91 -9.83
N LEU A 21 2.93 -1.79 -9.53
CA LEU A 21 2.46 -1.04 -8.37
C LEU A 21 2.92 -1.69 -7.07
N GLU A 22 2.89 -3.02 -6.99
CA GLU A 22 3.38 -3.77 -5.82
C GLU A 22 4.85 -3.45 -5.56
N LEU A 23 5.71 -3.58 -6.57
CA LEU A 23 7.14 -3.27 -6.45
C LEU A 23 7.38 -1.79 -6.10
N ALA A 24 6.61 -0.88 -6.68
CA ALA A 24 6.69 0.54 -6.38
C ALA A 24 6.32 0.84 -4.92
N LEU A 25 5.23 0.25 -4.42
CA LEU A 25 4.76 0.47 -3.04
C LEU A 25 5.64 -0.19 -1.99
N ILE A 26 6.21 -1.38 -2.26
CA ILE A 26 7.21 -2.02 -1.38
C ILE A 26 8.41 -1.10 -1.17
N ARG A 27 8.74 -0.29 -2.15
CA ARG A 27 9.87 0.66 -2.06
C ARG A 27 9.45 2.03 -1.53
N TRP A 28 8.28 2.52 -1.94
CA TRP A 28 7.79 3.84 -1.60
C TRP A 28 7.32 3.97 -0.14
N LEU A 29 6.51 3.03 0.33
CA LEU A 29 5.91 3.09 1.66
C LEU A 29 6.94 3.05 2.79
N PRO A 30 7.94 2.14 2.79
CA PRO A 30 9.00 2.16 3.81
C PRO A 30 9.88 3.42 3.75
N GLY A 31 10.02 4.04 2.58
CA GLY A 31 10.77 5.28 2.42
C GLY A 31 10.07 6.51 3.05
N ASN A 32 8.74 6.44 3.23
CA ASN A 32 7.96 7.54 3.80
C ASN A 32 7.44 7.24 5.23
N ILE A 33 7.27 5.98 5.57
CA ILE A 33 6.74 5.56 6.87
C ILE A 33 7.84 4.77 7.59
N LEU A 34 8.44 5.39 8.59
CA LEU A 34 9.57 4.82 9.31
C LEU A 34 9.26 3.45 9.92
N SER A 35 8.04 3.25 10.42
CA SER A 35 7.58 1.97 10.96
C SER A 35 7.65 0.83 9.94
N LEU A 36 7.38 1.12 8.65
CA LEU A 36 7.41 0.13 7.58
C LEU A 36 8.84 -0.20 7.12
N ALA A 37 9.83 0.65 7.40
CA ALA A 37 11.23 0.32 7.13
C ALA A 37 11.67 -0.94 7.88
N TYR A 38 11.12 -1.16 9.10
CA TYR A 38 11.37 -2.38 9.89
C TYR A 38 10.48 -3.55 9.49
N PHE A 39 9.32 -3.29 8.89
CA PHE A 39 8.28 -4.28 8.58
C PHE A 39 7.87 -4.25 7.11
N SER A 40 8.84 -4.11 6.19
CA SER A 40 8.60 -4.00 4.74
C SER A 40 7.77 -5.16 4.15
N ASN A 41 7.87 -6.35 4.74
CA ASN A 41 7.08 -7.52 4.35
C ASN A 41 5.55 -7.34 4.54
N ILE A 42 5.14 -6.41 5.40
CA ILE A 42 3.72 -6.10 5.60
C ILE A 42 3.07 -5.59 4.32
N VAL A 43 3.80 -4.79 3.53
CA VAL A 43 3.31 -4.27 2.24
C VAL A 43 3.07 -5.42 1.27
N LEU A 44 4.02 -6.35 1.18
CA LEU A 44 3.91 -7.54 0.35
C LEU A 44 2.71 -8.42 0.75
N ILE A 45 2.61 -8.74 2.04
CA ILE A 45 1.52 -9.58 2.56
C ILE A 45 0.15 -8.94 2.31
N SER A 46 0.03 -7.62 2.54
CA SER A 46 -1.22 -6.89 2.30
C SER A 46 -1.60 -6.84 0.82
N SER A 47 -0.62 -6.74 -0.09
CA SER A 47 -0.85 -6.78 -1.54
C SER A 47 -1.39 -8.15 -1.98
N PHE A 48 -0.75 -9.24 -1.57
CA PHE A 48 -1.20 -10.59 -1.88
C PHE A 48 -2.57 -10.90 -1.28
N MET A 49 -2.79 -10.50 -0.02
CA MET A 49 -4.09 -10.67 0.62
C MET A 49 -5.17 -9.87 -0.13
N GLY A 50 -4.87 -8.63 -0.54
CA GLY A 50 -5.79 -7.80 -1.31
C GLY A 50 -6.14 -8.43 -2.66
N LEU A 51 -5.14 -8.90 -3.42
CA LEU A 51 -5.37 -9.61 -4.68
C LEU A 51 -6.25 -10.85 -4.48
N GLY A 52 -5.92 -11.69 -3.50
CA GLY A 52 -6.70 -12.91 -3.19
C GLY A 52 -8.15 -12.61 -2.81
N LEU A 53 -8.37 -11.62 -1.93
CA LEU A 53 -9.72 -11.16 -1.58
C LEU A 53 -10.45 -10.56 -2.78
N GLY A 54 -9.75 -9.84 -3.66
CA GLY A 54 -10.31 -9.31 -4.90
C GLY A 54 -10.85 -10.41 -5.80
N PHE A 55 -10.09 -11.49 -6.00
CA PHE A 55 -10.53 -12.67 -6.75
C PHE A 55 -11.75 -13.35 -6.12
N LEU A 56 -11.73 -13.55 -4.80
CA LEU A 56 -12.82 -14.22 -4.08
C LEU A 56 -14.10 -13.36 -4.00
N SER A 57 -13.95 -12.04 -3.97
CA SER A 57 -15.06 -11.09 -3.81
C SER A 57 -15.62 -10.60 -5.15
N PHE A 58 -15.16 -11.16 -6.26
CA PHE A 58 -15.63 -10.75 -7.58
C PHE A 58 -17.14 -10.93 -7.73
N LYS A 59 -17.82 -9.84 -8.03
CA LYS A 59 -19.23 -9.79 -8.41
C LYS A 59 -19.37 -9.06 -9.74
N LYS A 60 -19.90 -9.73 -10.74
CA LYS A 60 -20.04 -9.22 -12.12
C LYS A 60 -20.83 -7.90 -12.22
N GLU A 61 -21.61 -7.55 -11.21
CA GLU A 61 -22.48 -6.37 -11.22
C GLU A 61 -21.81 -5.07 -10.75
N ARG A 62 -20.58 -5.13 -10.20
CA ARG A 62 -19.92 -3.96 -9.60
C ARG A 62 -18.55 -3.75 -10.19
N ASP A 63 -18.42 -2.76 -11.06
CA ASP A 63 -17.13 -2.25 -11.50
C ASP A 63 -16.55 -1.31 -10.43
N LEU A 64 -15.79 -1.88 -9.49
CA LEU A 64 -15.13 -1.14 -8.42
C LEU A 64 -13.79 -0.55 -8.85
N PHE A 65 -13.27 -0.95 -10.01
CA PHE A 65 -11.98 -0.47 -10.52
C PHE A 65 -11.96 1.05 -10.75
N LYS A 66 -13.13 1.67 -10.96
CA LYS A 66 -13.27 3.13 -11.06
C LYS A 66 -12.77 3.90 -9.83
N TYR A 67 -12.76 3.25 -8.65
CA TYR A 67 -12.27 3.85 -7.42
C TYR A 67 -10.75 3.69 -7.22
N PHE A 68 -10.08 2.94 -8.11
CA PHE A 68 -8.65 2.69 -8.04
C PHE A 68 -7.79 3.97 -7.95
N PRO A 69 -7.98 5.01 -8.82
CA PRO A 69 -7.17 6.22 -8.72
C PRO A 69 -7.38 6.97 -7.40
N ILE A 70 -8.61 6.96 -6.87
CA ILE A 70 -8.92 7.60 -5.58
C ILE A 70 -8.23 6.85 -4.44
N ALA A 71 -8.29 5.51 -4.44
CA ALA A 71 -7.64 4.68 -3.44
C ALA A 71 -6.10 4.85 -3.48
N LEU A 72 -5.52 4.94 -4.67
CA LEU A 72 -4.09 5.16 -4.86
C LEU A 72 -3.65 6.53 -4.32
N VAL A 73 -4.35 7.59 -4.71
CA VAL A 73 -4.08 8.96 -4.21
C VAL A 73 -4.26 9.03 -2.70
N GLY A 74 -5.29 8.37 -2.15
CA GLY A 74 -5.52 8.27 -0.72
C GLY A 74 -4.36 7.58 0.01
N LEU A 75 -3.88 6.45 -0.49
CA LEU A 75 -2.74 5.73 0.09
C LEU A 75 -1.45 6.56 0.05
N LEU A 76 -1.15 7.20 -1.08
CA LEU A 76 0.02 8.06 -1.23
C LEU A 76 -0.07 9.30 -0.34
N GLY A 77 -1.22 9.94 -0.28
CA GLY A 77 -1.46 11.11 0.59
C GLY A 77 -1.30 10.76 2.07
N LEU A 78 -1.85 9.60 2.48
CA LEU A 78 -1.69 9.12 3.85
C LEU A 78 -0.23 8.76 4.17
N SER A 79 0.51 8.17 3.23
CA SER A 79 1.93 7.86 3.43
C SER A 79 2.77 9.13 3.68
N ILE A 80 2.44 10.21 2.97
CA ILE A 80 3.07 11.53 3.20
C ILE A 80 2.67 12.09 4.57
N LEU A 81 1.40 11.95 4.97
CA LEU A 81 0.94 12.38 6.28
C LEU A 81 1.66 11.60 7.41
N PHE A 82 1.83 10.30 7.26
CA PHE A 82 2.53 9.45 8.24
C PHE A 82 4.03 9.76 8.35
N ARG A 83 4.62 10.45 7.40
CA ARG A 83 6.00 10.96 7.50
C ARG A 83 6.20 11.92 8.68
N TYR A 84 5.13 12.60 9.12
CA TYR A 84 5.15 13.51 10.26
C TYR A 84 4.81 12.82 11.59
N ILE A 85 4.59 11.53 11.60
CA ILE A 85 4.27 10.74 12.79
C ILE A 85 5.53 9.98 13.23
N ASP A 86 5.97 10.25 14.46
CA ASP A 86 7.03 9.48 15.09
C ASP A 86 6.43 8.22 15.74
N PRO A 87 6.78 7.00 15.28
CA PRO A 87 6.28 5.78 15.88
C PRO A 87 6.92 5.56 17.25
N ILE A 88 6.08 5.34 18.26
CA ILE A 88 6.55 4.89 19.58
C ILE A 88 6.79 3.39 19.47
N ILE A 89 8.06 2.96 19.52
CA ILE A 89 8.43 1.55 19.55
C ILE A 89 8.66 1.17 21.02
N PRO A 90 7.82 0.33 21.62
CA PRO A 90 8.02 -0.13 22.99
C PRO A 90 9.30 -0.97 23.04
N ASN A 91 10.15 -0.69 24.06
CA ASN A 91 11.37 -1.46 24.40
C ASN A 91 12.61 -1.33 23.48
N LEU A 92 12.75 -0.29 22.70
CA LEU A 92 14.07 0.06 22.15
C LEU A 92 14.77 1.02 23.12
N GLU A 93 15.54 0.49 24.06
CA GLU A 93 16.37 1.27 24.99
C GLU A 93 17.53 2.02 24.31
N ASN A 94 17.71 1.87 23.01
CA ASN A 94 18.76 2.54 22.25
C ASN A 94 18.22 3.78 21.55
N GLU A 95 18.00 4.87 22.29
CA GLU A 95 17.76 6.20 21.76
C GLU A 95 18.86 6.67 20.78
N LEU A 96 20.04 6.06 20.84
CA LEU A 96 21.20 6.41 19.99
C LEU A 96 20.94 6.19 18.48
N ILE A 97 20.19 5.17 18.09
CA ILE A 97 19.94 4.90 16.67
C ILE A 97 18.99 5.97 16.08
N TRP A 98 18.09 6.49 16.90
CA TRP A 98 17.11 7.50 16.48
C TRP A 98 17.72 8.90 16.35
N SER A 99 18.74 9.23 17.17
CA SER A 99 19.40 10.52 17.13
C SER A 99 20.21 10.74 15.85
N PHE A 100 20.70 9.68 15.21
CA PHE A 100 21.38 9.80 13.91
C PHE A 100 20.44 10.14 12.73
N TYR A 101 19.18 9.79 12.83
CA TYR A 101 18.17 10.11 11.79
C TYR A 101 17.58 11.51 11.94
N HIS A 102 17.79 12.17 13.09
CA HIS A 102 17.20 13.47 13.39
C HIS A 102 18.18 14.66 13.21
N GLY A 103 19.30 14.45 12.52
CA GLY A 103 20.21 15.52 12.15
C GLY A 103 19.51 16.55 11.26
N ASN A 104 19.12 17.71 11.86
CA ASN A 104 18.79 18.97 11.18
C ASN A 104 17.56 19.04 10.28
N ALA A 105 16.52 18.28 10.50
CA ALA A 105 15.21 18.56 9.87
C ALA A 105 14.43 19.56 10.74
N PHE A 106 13.99 20.66 10.12
CA PHE A 106 13.04 21.64 10.64
C PHE A 106 12.07 21.01 11.64
N GLU A 107 12.05 21.47 12.89
CA GLU A 107 11.21 20.91 13.96
C GLU A 107 9.74 21.25 13.72
N LEU A 108 9.10 20.49 12.83
CA LEU A 108 7.66 20.48 12.75
C LEU A 108 7.10 19.68 13.93
N PRO A 109 5.99 20.09 14.54
CA PRO A 109 5.38 19.37 15.65
C PRO A 109 5.03 17.94 15.20
N ARG A 110 5.75 16.94 15.73
CA ARG A 110 5.55 15.52 15.39
C ARG A 110 4.54 14.92 16.33
N ILE A 111 3.56 14.25 15.75
CA ILE A 111 2.54 13.53 16.52
C ILE A 111 3.11 12.15 16.88
N ARG A 112 3.18 11.85 18.18
CA ARG A 112 3.59 10.53 18.66
C ARG A 112 2.40 9.57 18.60
N MET A 113 2.50 8.53 17.79
CA MET A 113 1.51 7.45 17.69
C MET A 113 2.17 6.08 17.89
N GLY A 114 1.41 5.15 18.46
CA GLY A 114 1.85 3.75 18.54
C GLY A 114 2.10 3.17 17.15
N ILE A 115 3.07 2.27 17.03
CA ILE A 115 3.44 1.61 15.77
C ILE A 115 2.30 0.77 15.19
N ILE A 116 1.51 0.10 16.05
CA ILE A 116 0.45 -0.83 15.64
C ILE A 116 -0.64 -0.16 14.81
N PRO A 117 -1.24 0.99 15.21
CA PRO A 117 -2.26 1.64 14.40
C PRO A 117 -1.73 2.11 13.04
N VAL A 118 -0.50 2.62 12.97
CA VAL A 118 0.11 3.05 11.70
C VAL A 118 0.27 1.87 10.74
N LEU A 119 0.81 0.74 11.23
CA LEU A 119 0.95 -0.48 10.44
C LEU A 119 -0.40 -1.04 10.00
N SER A 120 -1.39 -1.08 10.90
CA SER A 120 -2.73 -1.60 10.59
C SER A 120 -3.44 -0.77 9.53
N ILE A 121 -3.45 0.55 9.67
CA ILE A 121 -4.09 1.45 8.69
C ILE A 121 -3.42 1.28 7.32
N THR A 122 -2.10 1.29 7.26
CA THR A 122 -1.37 1.12 6.01
C THR A 122 -1.63 -0.25 5.38
N PHE A 123 -1.67 -1.32 6.20
CA PHE A 123 -1.98 -2.67 5.76
C PHE A 123 -3.36 -2.76 5.10
N PHE A 124 -4.41 -2.26 5.78
CA PHE A 124 -5.77 -2.34 5.25
C PHE A 124 -5.98 -1.47 4.01
N LEU A 125 -5.37 -0.29 3.95
CA LEU A 125 -5.48 0.57 2.77
C LEU A 125 -4.74 -0.02 1.57
N ASN A 126 -3.54 -0.58 1.79
CA ASN A 126 -2.82 -1.25 0.73
C ASN A 126 -3.58 -2.49 0.24
N ALA A 127 -4.10 -3.32 1.15
CA ALA A 127 -4.94 -4.47 0.79
C ALA A 127 -6.18 -4.03 -0.01
N ALA A 128 -6.89 -2.98 0.43
CA ALA A 128 -8.07 -2.47 -0.27
C ALA A 128 -7.75 -2.01 -1.71
N LEU A 129 -6.59 -1.37 -1.93
CA LEU A 129 -6.12 -0.99 -3.26
C LEU A 129 -5.96 -2.22 -4.16
N PHE A 130 -5.32 -3.28 -3.65
CA PHE A 130 -5.08 -4.51 -4.39
C PHE A 130 -6.34 -5.36 -4.58
N VAL A 131 -7.37 -5.23 -3.72
CA VAL A 131 -8.69 -5.81 -3.95
C VAL A 131 -9.28 -5.31 -5.26
N LEU A 132 -9.16 -4.01 -5.57
CA LEU A 132 -9.69 -3.42 -6.81
C LEU A 132 -8.99 -3.98 -8.05
N ILE A 133 -7.68 -4.19 -7.98
CA ILE A 133 -6.90 -4.81 -9.07
C ILE A 133 -7.30 -6.28 -9.22
N GLY A 134 -7.38 -7.03 -8.11
CA GLY A 134 -7.78 -8.44 -8.11
C GLY A 134 -9.16 -8.66 -8.71
N GLN A 135 -10.14 -7.82 -8.38
CA GLN A 135 -11.47 -7.86 -8.98
C GLN A 135 -11.45 -7.59 -10.48
N LYS A 136 -10.64 -6.62 -10.94
CA LYS A 136 -10.52 -6.32 -12.37
C LYS A 136 -9.88 -7.47 -13.15
N ILE A 137 -8.87 -8.12 -12.58
CA ILE A 137 -8.27 -9.31 -13.18
C ILE A 137 -9.30 -10.44 -13.26
N ALA A 138 -10.06 -10.68 -12.18
CA ALA A 138 -11.11 -11.70 -12.16
C ALA A 138 -12.24 -11.44 -13.17
N GLU A 139 -12.56 -10.17 -13.43
CA GLU A 139 -13.55 -9.76 -14.46
C GLU A 139 -13.07 -10.09 -15.87
N LEU A 140 -11.77 -9.95 -16.13
CA LEU A 140 -11.16 -10.16 -17.45
C LEU A 140 -10.82 -11.63 -17.74
N MET A 141 -10.85 -12.49 -16.71
CA MET A 141 -10.64 -13.95 -16.86
C MET A 141 -11.93 -14.68 -17.24
#